data_274d4e836449d82f17f884c586e9adae
#
_entry.id   274d4e836449d82f17f884c586e9adae
#
_cell.length_a   1.000
_cell.length_b   1.000
_cell.length_c   1.000
_cell.angle_alpha   90.00
_cell.angle_beta   90.00
_cell.angle_gamma   90.00
#
_symmetry.space_group_name_H-M   'P 1'
#
loop_
_entity.id
_entity.type
_entity.pdbx_description
1 polymer ?
#
loop_
_entity_poly.entity_id
_entity_poly.type
_entity_poly.pdbx_seq_one_letter_code
_entity_poly.pdbx_strand_id
1 'polypeptide(L)'
;MSRFVIFLLAVWALMACTTQNTKTQMPTNDSVAAQMTATKANTPIDSAPTLRPQLPDTSTIYSEEDGGMTQIENKLFTNTTLKALYQLTLKQGDIDNAELLLPQLPNKSQEVEVNVNGLISINYTITPGKATIEMEYEGGVTTLILQQRDTGVNRTIIHSAD
;
A
#
# COMPACT_ATOMS: atom_id res chain seq x y z
N MET A 1 39.66 26.20 18.53
CA MET A 1 39.39 25.53 19.82
C MET A 1 38.67 24.22 19.52
N SER A 2 39.41 23.15 19.65
CA SER A 2 39.02 21.79 19.32
C SER A 2 38.15 21.24 20.45
N ARG A 3 37.02 20.59 20.13
CA ARG A 3 36.30 19.68 21.05
C ARG A 3 36.01 18.37 20.35
N PHE A 4 36.89 17.44 20.61
CA PHE A 4 36.69 16.00 20.47
C PHE A 4 35.55 15.55 21.37
N VAL A 5 34.60 14.81 20.85
CA VAL A 5 33.70 14.00 21.64
C VAL A 5 33.73 12.56 21.13
N ILE A 6 34.08 11.73 22.04
CA ILE A 6 34.51 10.34 22.06
C ILE A 6 33.35 9.38 21.70
N PHE A 7 33.69 8.40 20.87
CA PHE A 7 32.96 7.17 20.58
C PHE A 7 32.61 6.36 21.83
N LEU A 8 31.40 5.85 21.86
CA LEU A 8 31.03 4.71 22.72
C LEU A 8 30.43 3.61 21.87
N LEU A 9 31.28 2.62 21.59
CA LEU A 9 30.96 1.30 21.06
C LEU A 9 30.15 0.52 22.10
N ALA A 10 28.96 0.11 21.79
CA ALA A 10 28.23 -0.94 22.51
C ALA A 10 28.04 -2.14 21.60
N VAL A 11 28.86 -3.15 21.86
CA VAL A 11 28.76 -4.52 21.35
C VAL A 11 27.60 -5.21 22.05
N TRP A 12 26.62 -5.72 21.31
CA TRP A 12 25.63 -6.65 21.85
C TRP A 12 25.66 -7.98 21.11
N ALA A 13 25.80 -8.98 21.93
CA ALA A 13 26.11 -10.36 21.63
C ALA A 13 24.93 -11.13 21.04
N LEU A 14 25.30 -12.11 20.25
CA LEU A 14 24.55 -13.24 19.72
C LEU A 14 23.72 -13.99 20.79
N MET A 15 22.46 -14.26 20.48
CA MET A 15 21.73 -15.38 21.08
C MET A 15 21.15 -16.25 19.96
N ALA A 16 21.78 -17.41 19.84
CA ALA A 16 21.28 -18.56 19.12
C ALA A 16 20.24 -19.29 19.98
N CYS A 17 19.11 -19.66 19.44
CA CYS A 17 18.20 -20.68 20.01
C CYS A 17 17.67 -21.56 18.89
N THR A 18 18.27 -22.69 18.75
CA THR A 18 17.89 -24.10 18.89
C THR A 18 16.51 -24.49 18.34
N THR A 19 16.57 -25.21 17.24
CA THR A 19 15.54 -26.09 16.66
C THR A 19 15.11 -27.19 17.61
N GLN A 20 13.81 -27.35 17.83
CA GLN A 20 13.26 -28.61 18.30
C GLN A 20 12.29 -29.22 17.28
N ASN A 21 12.76 -30.32 16.75
CA ASN A 21 12.08 -31.24 15.87
C ASN A 21 11.24 -32.20 16.74
N THR A 22 9.92 -32.15 16.66
CA THR A 22 9.08 -33.16 17.31
C THR A 22 8.34 -33.94 16.22
N LYS A 23 8.89 -35.15 15.95
CA LYS A 23 8.19 -36.25 15.29
C LYS A 23 7.12 -36.77 16.22
N THR A 24 5.88 -36.85 15.78
CA THR A 24 4.88 -37.70 16.41
C THR A 24 4.14 -38.51 15.38
N GLN A 25 4.16 -39.78 15.63
CA GLN A 25 3.73 -40.96 14.90
C GLN A 25 2.22 -40.97 14.56
N MET A 26 1.92 -41.60 13.42
CA MET A 26 0.63 -42.19 13.08
C MET A 26 0.22 -43.27 14.10
N PRO A 27 -1.06 -43.45 14.31
CA PRO A 27 -1.64 -44.82 14.34
C PRO A 27 -2.72 -45.03 13.28
N THR A 28 -2.54 -46.10 12.59
CA THR A 28 -3.53 -46.83 11.77
C THR A 28 -4.55 -47.46 12.69
N ASN A 29 -5.85 -47.38 12.41
CA ASN A 29 -6.79 -48.51 12.53
C ASN A 29 -8.18 -48.12 12.02
N ASP A 30 -8.56 -48.88 11.02
CA ASP A 30 -9.74 -49.74 10.84
C ASP A 30 -11.17 -49.19 11.04
N SER A 31 -11.82 -49.20 9.88
CA SER A 31 -13.17 -49.74 9.58
C SER A 31 -14.21 -49.79 10.70
N VAL A 32 -15.28 -48.99 10.53
CA VAL A 32 -16.69 -49.46 10.65
C VAL A 32 -17.60 -48.50 9.87
N ALA A 33 -18.37 -49.04 8.96
CA ALA A 33 -19.46 -48.41 8.27
C ALA A 33 -20.63 -48.09 9.22
N ALA A 34 -21.06 -46.83 9.21
CA ALA A 34 -22.39 -46.45 9.66
C ALA A 34 -22.89 -45.27 8.82
N GLN A 35 -23.89 -45.57 7.99
CA GLN A 35 -24.78 -44.61 7.36
C GLN A 35 -25.46 -43.76 8.42
N MET A 36 -25.39 -42.40 8.29
CA MET A 36 -26.49 -41.56 8.79
C MET A 36 -26.44 -40.18 8.12
N THR A 37 -27.51 -39.96 7.35
CA THR A 37 -28.20 -38.67 7.09
C THR A 37 -27.39 -37.37 6.97
N ALA A 38 -27.39 -36.86 5.74
CA ALA A 38 -27.00 -35.53 5.37
C ALA A 38 -27.86 -34.47 6.09
N THR A 39 -27.27 -33.80 7.05
CA THR A 39 -27.74 -32.47 7.49
C THR A 39 -26.82 -31.42 6.81
N LYS A 40 -27.43 -30.75 5.86
CA LYS A 40 -26.79 -29.66 5.10
C LYS A 40 -26.59 -28.45 6.03
N ALA A 41 -25.48 -28.41 6.74
CA ALA A 41 -25.04 -27.21 7.44
C ALA A 41 -24.47 -26.26 6.39
N ASN A 42 -25.22 -25.21 6.07
CA ASN A 42 -24.71 -24.04 5.36
C ASN A 42 -23.74 -23.33 6.29
N THR A 43 -22.48 -23.64 6.17
CA THR A 43 -21.41 -22.79 6.71
C THR A 43 -21.32 -21.55 5.81
N PRO A 44 -21.45 -20.33 6.34
CA PRO A 44 -21.12 -19.14 5.57
C PRO A 44 -19.62 -19.21 5.24
N ILE A 45 -19.31 -19.39 3.98
CA ILE A 45 -17.96 -19.19 3.48
C ILE A 45 -17.72 -17.69 3.61
N ASP A 46 -16.97 -17.31 4.65
CA ASP A 46 -16.38 -15.99 4.78
C ASP A 46 -15.38 -15.82 3.62
N SER A 47 -15.94 -15.38 2.48
CA SER A 47 -15.16 -15.08 1.29
C SER A 47 -14.39 -13.80 1.58
N ALA A 48 -13.14 -13.95 1.99
CA ALA A 48 -12.19 -12.84 1.96
C ALA A 48 -12.33 -12.14 0.59
N PRO A 49 -12.49 -10.81 0.54
CA PRO A 49 -12.65 -10.09 -0.70
C PRO A 49 -11.39 -10.31 -1.56
N THR A 50 -11.53 -11.18 -2.55
CA THR A 50 -10.52 -11.31 -3.61
C THR A 50 -10.48 -9.96 -4.32
N LEU A 51 -9.45 -9.16 -4.06
CA LEU A 51 -9.20 -7.90 -4.76
C LEU A 51 -8.96 -8.23 -6.24
N ARG A 52 -10.04 -8.28 -7.01
CA ARG A 52 -9.93 -8.29 -8.46
C ARG A 52 -9.32 -6.96 -8.87
N PRO A 53 -8.45 -6.92 -9.90
CA PRO A 53 -8.00 -5.66 -10.47
C PRO A 53 -9.24 -4.86 -10.86
N GLN A 54 -9.51 -3.78 -10.14
CA GLN A 54 -10.62 -2.89 -10.45
C GLN A 54 -10.14 -1.97 -11.56
N LEU A 55 -10.74 -2.08 -12.74
CA LEU A 55 -10.51 -1.14 -13.82
C LEU A 55 -11.24 0.17 -13.49
N PRO A 56 -10.72 1.32 -13.93
CA PRO A 56 -11.44 2.59 -13.81
C PRO A 56 -12.72 2.55 -14.65
N ASP A 57 -13.80 3.13 -14.12
CA ASP A 57 -15.12 3.11 -14.77
C ASP A 57 -15.29 4.20 -15.82
N THR A 58 -14.41 5.20 -15.85
CA THR A 58 -14.48 6.31 -16.81
C THR A 58 -13.12 6.69 -17.36
N SER A 59 -13.16 7.34 -18.52
CA SER A 59 -12.02 7.74 -19.31
C SER A 59 -10.95 8.48 -18.53
N THR A 60 -9.72 8.10 -18.76
CA THR A 60 -8.53 8.86 -18.38
C THR A 60 -8.59 10.21 -19.12
N ILE A 61 -8.59 11.29 -18.35
CA ILE A 61 -8.33 12.61 -18.91
C ILE A 61 -6.84 12.85 -18.71
N TYR A 62 -6.15 12.95 -19.84
CA TYR A 62 -4.73 13.29 -19.85
C TYR A 62 -4.61 14.74 -20.32
N SER A 63 -3.94 15.57 -19.59
CA SER A 63 -3.61 16.94 -19.98
C SER A 63 -2.13 17.20 -19.75
N GLU A 64 -1.55 17.97 -20.66
CA GLU A 64 -0.19 18.52 -20.53
C GLU A 64 -0.32 20.02 -20.33
N GLU A 65 0.33 20.52 -19.30
CA GLU A 65 0.40 21.94 -18.98
C GLU A 65 1.87 22.41 -19.05
N ASP A 66 2.09 23.70 -19.15
CA ASP A 66 3.44 24.31 -19.13
C ASP A 66 4.39 23.74 -20.18
N GLY A 67 3.90 23.47 -21.39
CA GLY A 67 4.71 22.93 -22.48
C GLY A 67 5.14 21.48 -22.29
N GLY A 68 4.40 20.71 -21.48
CA GLY A 68 4.68 19.30 -21.21
C GLY A 68 5.49 19.04 -19.94
N MET A 69 5.79 20.07 -19.13
CA MET A 69 6.45 19.92 -17.84
C MET A 69 5.50 19.37 -16.77
N THR A 70 4.19 19.58 -16.94
CA THR A 70 3.17 19.04 -16.04
C THR A 70 2.25 18.08 -16.80
N GLN A 71 2.15 16.84 -16.31
CA GLN A 71 1.26 15.81 -16.82
C GLN A 71 0.22 15.45 -15.78
N ILE A 72 -1.07 15.43 -16.14
CA ILE A 72 -2.18 15.16 -15.22
C ILE A 72 -3.00 13.98 -15.74
N GLU A 73 -3.15 12.96 -14.94
CA GLU A 73 -4.01 11.81 -15.16
C GLU A 73 -5.18 11.80 -14.17
N ASN A 74 -6.42 11.72 -14.63
CA ASN A 74 -7.61 11.60 -13.79
C ASN A 74 -8.37 10.31 -14.13
N LYS A 75 -8.70 9.51 -13.10
CA LYS A 75 -9.52 8.29 -13.23
C LYS A 75 -10.54 8.19 -12.10
N LEU A 76 -11.79 7.87 -12.43
CA LEU A 76 -12.84 7.58 -11.44
C LEU A 76 -12.96 6.07 -11.24
N PHE A 77 -13.00 5.64 -9.99
CA PHE A 77 -13.23 4.25 -9.57
C PHE A 77 -14.51 4.23 -8.73
N THR A 78 -15.57 3.59 -9.22
CA THR A 78 -16.82 3.47 -8.48
C THR A 78 -16.75 2.35 -7.45
N ASN A 79 -17.64 2.38 -6.45
CA ASN A 79 -17.76 1.34 -5.43
C ASN A 79 -16.46 1.04 -4.67
N THR A 80 -15.60 2.02 -4.49
CA THR A 80 -14.34 1.89 -3.76
C THR A 80 -14.20 2.94 -2.66
N THR A 81 -13.21 2.77 -1.80
CA THR A 81 -12.87 3.71 -0.73
C THR A 81 -11.47 4.27 -0.95
N LEU A 82 -11.13 5.39 -0.28
CA LEU A 82 -9.78 5.98 -0.33
C LEU A 82 -8.70 4.94 -0.01
N LYS A 83 -8.89 4.15 1.06
CA LYS A 83 -7.92 3.14 1.48
C LYS A 83 -7.77 2.00 0.46
N ALA A 84 -8.89 1.53 -0.09
CA ALA A 84 -8.87 0.46 -1.08
C ALA A 84 -8.20 0.91 -2.39
N LEU A 85 -8.51 2.13 -2.86
CA LEU A 85 -7.90 2.68 -4.06
C LEU A 85 -6.40 2.98 -3.85
N TYR A 86 -6.00 3.48 -2.68
CA TYR A 86 -4.58 3.64 -2.34
C TYR A 86 -3.83 2.30 -2.47
N GLN A 87 -4.35 1.23 -1.87
CA GLN A 87 -3.76 -0.11 -1.96
C GLN A 87 -3.70 -0.63 -3.40
N LEU A 88 -4.72 -0.34 -4.20
CA LEU A 88 -4.76 -0.70 -5.60
C LEU A 88 -3.66 0.05 -6.39
N THR A 89 -3.52 1.35 -6.16
CA THR A 89 -2.50 2.20 -6.80
C THR A 89 -1.08 1.68 -6.50
N LEU A 90 -0.79 1.31 -5.25
CA LEU A 90 0.51 0.71 -4.88
C LEU A 90 0.79 -0.60 -5.65
N LYS A 91 -0.24 -1.44 -5.84
CA LYS A 91 -0.10 -2.75 -6.51
C LYS A 91 0.04 -2.63 -8.02
N GLN A 92 -0.59 -1.64 -8.63
CA GLN A 92 -0.54 -1.44 -10.08
C GLN A 92 0.77 -0.81 -10.54
N GLY A 93 1.52 -0.16 -9.64
CA GLY A 93 2.75 0.53 -9.99
C GLY A 93 2.50 1.74 -10.91
N ASP A 94 1.34 2.39 -10.76
CA ASP A 94 0.98 3.57 -11.55
C ASP A 94 1.81 4.82 -11.18
N ILE A 95 2.62 4.73 -10.13
CA ILE A 95 3.47 5.81 -9.62
C ILE A 95 4.89 5.25 -9.47
N ASP A 96 5.88 5.98 -9.94
CA ASP A 96 7.28 5.64 -9.77
C ASP A 96 7.65 5.59 -8.28
N ASN A 97 8.47 4.62 -7.90
CA ASN A 97 8.87 4.38 -6.49
C ASN A 97 7.69 4.15 -5.54
N ALA A 98 6.58 3.57 -6.02
CA ALA A 98 5.40 3.26 -5.20
C ALA A 98 5.72 2.36 -3.99
N GLU A 99 6.80 1.57 -4.06
CA GLU A 99 7.30 0.72 -2.98
C GLU A 99 7.85 1.49 -1.79
N LEU A 100 8.20 2.78 -1.97
CA LEU A 100 8.67 3.67 -0.91
C LEU A 100 7.51 4.35 -0.17
N LEU A 101 6.30 4.27 -0.71
CA LEU A 101 5.10 4.76 -0.03
C LEU A 101 4.75 3.88 1.17
N LEU A 102 4.08 4.46 2.16
CA LEU A 102 3.60 3.69 3.31
C LEU A 102 2.71 2.53 2.84
N PRO A 103 2.83 1.33 3.43
CA PRO A 103 2.04 0.17 3.03
C PRO A 103 0.53 0.33 3.25
N GLN A 104 0.12 1.33 4.04
CA GLN A 104 -1.28 1.70 4.27
C GLN A 104 -1.42 3.22 4.29
N LEU A 105 -2.55 3.72 3.76
CA LEU A 105 -2.88 5.14 3.84
C LEU A 105 -2.98 5.57 5.31
N PRO A 106 -2.17 6.55 5.77
CA PRO A 106 -2.20 6.99 7.16
C PRO A 106 -3.54 7.66 7.51
N ASN A 107 -3.86 7.68 8.79
CA ASN A 107 -5.10 8.33 9.29
C ASN A 107 -4.91 9.82 9.62
N LYS A 108 -3.68 10.31 9.60
CA LYS A 108 -3.29 11.69 9.90
C LYS A 108 -2.21 12.14 8.92
N SER A 109 -2.17 13.44 8.68
CA SER A 109 -1.09 14.07 7.91
C SER A 109 0.26 13.83 8.57
N GLN A 110 1.25 13.50 7.77
CA GLN A 110 2.63 13.27 8.20
C GLN A 110 3.60 13.36 7.03
N GLU A 111 4.85 13.58 7.35
CA GLU A 111 5.97 13.60 6.41
C GLU A 111 6.90 12.42 6.69
N VAL A 112 7.51 11.88 5.63
CA VAL A 112 8.49 10.80 5.68
C VAL A 112 9.70 11.22 4.88
N GLU A 113 10.85 11.42 5.52
CA GLU A 113 12.13 11.60 4.84
C GLU A 113 12.59 10.26 4.25
N VAL A 114 12.97 10.25 2.98
CA VAL A 114 13.32 9.04 2.24
C VAL A 114 14.78 9.05 1.80
N ASN A 115 15.21 10.04 1.04
CA ASN A 115 16.58 10.21 0.52
C ASN A 115 17.09 8.97 -0.26
N VAL A 116 16.25 8.40 -1.12
CA VAL A 116 16.56 7.21 -1.92
C VAL A 116 16.12 7.43 -3.37
N ASN A 117 16.96 7.09 -4.32
CA ASN A 117 16.68 7.16 -5.78
C ASN A 117 16.22 8.56 -6.26
N GLY A 118 16.76 9.63 -5.67
CA GLY A 118 16.37 11.01 -6.00
C GLY A 118 15.07 11.47 -5.34
N LEU A 119 14.33 10.59 -4.67
CA LEU A 119 13.19 10.95 -3.83
C LEU A 119 13.69 11.47 -2.48
N ILE A 120 13.36 12.72 -2.16
CA ILE A 120 13.78 13.44 -0.96
C ILE A 120 12.85 13.15 0.20
N SER A 121 11.55 13.43 -0.01
CA SER A 121 10.52 13.28 1.02
C SER A 121 9.19 12.85 0.42
N ILE A 122 8.30 12.33 1.29
CA ILE A 122 6.91 12.01 0.98
C ILE A 122 6.02 12.72 2.00
N ASN A 123 5.18 13.61 1.53
CA ASN A 123 4.26 14.37 2.37
C ASN A 123 2.83 13.85 2.22
N TYR A 124 2.23 13.38 3.31
CA TYR A 124 0.84 12.91 3.38
C TYR A 124 -0.05 13.99 4.00
N THR A 125 -0.95 14.57 3.21
CA THR A 125 -1.97 15.48 3.70
C THR A 125 -3.33 14.78 3.71
N ILE A 126 -3.86 14.50 4.90
CA ILE A 126 -5.11 13.78 5.09
C ILE A 126 -6.19 14.71 5.64
N THR A 127 -7.29 14.82 4.89
CA THR A 127 -8.48 15.58 5.28
C THR A 127 -9.72 14.71 5.11
N PRO A 128 -10.89 15.09 5.65
CA PRO A 128 -12.13 14.35 5.44
C PRO A 128 -12.45 14.18 3.95
N GLY A 129 -12.52 12.94 3.49
CA GLY A 129 -12.84 12.61 2.11
C GLY A 129 -11.71 12.87 1.09
N LYS A 130 -10.52 13.27 1.51
CA LYS A 130 -9.40 13.50 0.59
C LYS A 130 -8.07 13.09 1.22
N ALA A 131 -7.24 12.44 0.42
CA ALA A 131 -5.82 12.21 0.72
C ALA A 131 -4.99 12.79 -0.44
N THR A 132 -3.96 13.57 -0.11
CA THR A 132 -2.95 14.06 -1.05
C THR A 132 -1.60 13.53 -0.58
N ILE A 133 -0.87 12.89 -1.49
CA ILE A 133 0.47 12.36 -1.26
C ILE A 133 1.39 13.04 -2.26
N GLU A 134 2.35 13.81 -1.78
CA GLU A 134 3.34 14.52 -2.58
C GLU A 134 4.69 13.85 -2.39
N MET A 135 5.27 13.38 -3.49
CA MET A 135 6.59 12.76 -3.56
C MET A 135 7.54 13.79 -4.17
N GLU A 136 8.42 14.33 -3.35
CA GLU A 136 9.35 15.40 -3.72
C GLU A 136 10.67 14.80 -4.20
N TYR A 137 11.04 15.07 -5.44
CA TYR A 137 12.27 14.62 -6.08
C TYR A 137 13.23 15.79 -6.32
N GLU A 138 14.49 15.48 -6.59
CA GLU A 138 15.51 16.48 -6.97
C GLU A 138 15.16 17.27 -8.24
N GLY A 139 14.28 16.73 -9.12
CA GLY A 139 13.91 17.34 -10.41
C GLY A 139 12.40 17.44 -10.61
N GLY A 140 11.61 17.59 -9.54
CA GLY A 140 10.17 17.78 -9.66
C GLY A 140 9.36 17.10 -8.56
N VAL A 141 8.04 17.08 -8.74
CA VAL A 141 7.09 16.52 -7.76
C VAL A 141 6.11 15.58 -8.44
N THR A 142 5.88 14.42 -7.85
CA THR A 142 4.75 13.56 -8.20
C THR A 142 3.69 13.65 -7.12
N THR A 143 2.46 14.03 -7.49
CA THR A 143 1.33 14.16 -6.57
C THR A 143 0.25 13.14 -6.86
N LEU A 144 -0.10 12.31 -5.88
CA LEU A 144 -1.27 11.45 -5.90
C LEU A 144 -2.39 12.08 -5.08
N ILE A 145 -3.53 12.35 -5.70
CA ILE A 145 -4.74 12.85 -5.03
C ILE A 145 -5.82 11.78 -5.10
N LEU A 146 -6.33 11.38 -3.97
CA LEU A 146 -7.51 10.52 -3.83
C LEU A 146 -8.63 11.34 -3.21
N GLN A 147 -9.72 11.52 -3.95
CA GLN A 147 -10.86 12.33 -3.54
C GLN A 147 -12.14 11.52 -3.53
N GLN A 148 -12.78 11.40 -2.36
CA GLN A 148 -14.10 10.76 -2.26
C GLN A 148 -15.13 11.53 -3.06
N ARG A 149 -15.96 10.81 -3.82
CA ARG A 149 -17.12 11.30 -4.54
C ARG A 149 -18.34 10.48 -4.15
N ASP A 150 -19.54 10.92 -4.54
CA ASP A 150 -20.80 10.26 -4.18
C ASP A 150 -20.84 8.79 -4.62
N THR A 151 -20.26 8.47 -5.76
CA THR A 151 -20.29 7.12 -6.36
C THR A 151 -19.00 6.34 -6.20
N GLY A 152 -17.93 6.94 -5.68
CA GLY A 152 -16.62 6.29 -5.57
C GLY A 152 -15.50 7.24 -5.22
N VAL A 153 -14.32 7.02 -5.78
CA VAL A 153 -13.12 7.83 -5.53
C VAL A 153 -12.51 8.26 -6.86
N ASN A 154 -12.28 9.56 -7.01
CA ASN A 154 -11.46 10.09 -8.10
C ASN A 154 -9.98 9.99 -7.71
N ARG A 155 -9.16 9.42 -8.59
CA ARG A 155 -7.70 9.40 -8.49
C ARG A 155 -7.13 10.39 -9.51
N THR A 156 -6.31 11.30 -9.04
CA THR A 156 -5.51 12.19 -9.89
C THR A 156 -4.03 11.93 -9.61
N ILE A 157 -3.25 11.72 -10.66
CA ILE A 157 -1.79 11.66 -10.60
C ILE A 157 -1.27 12.86 -11.40
N ILE A 158 -0.37 13.64 -10.79
CA ILE A 158 0.25 14.81 -11.38
C ILE A 158 1.76 14.59 -11.33
N HIS A 159 2.41 14.68 -12.46
CA HIS A 159 3.87 14.72 -12.57
C HIS A 159 4.27 16.13 -13.02
N SER A 160 5.02 16.83 -12.20
CA SER A 160 5.56 18.17 -12.51
C SER A 160 7.08 18.09 -12.46
N ALA A 161 7.72 18.43 -13.57
CA ALA A 161 9.18 18.61 -13.65
C ALA A 161 9.53 20.09 -13.34
N ASP A 162 10.70 20.30 -12.70
CA ASP A 162 11.29 21.64 -12.46
C ASP A 162 12.11 22.11 -13.66
#